data_bd3ea3e91538b60463cabd8ce7c0fa3b
#
_entry.id   bd3ea3e91538b60463cabd8ce7c0fa3b
#
_cell.length_a   1.000
_cell.length_b   1.000
_cell.length_c   1.000
_cell.angle_alpha   90.00
_cell.angle_beta   90.00
_cell.angle_gamma   90.00
#
_symmetry.space_group_name_H-M   'P 1'
#
loop_
_entity.id
_entity.type
_entity.pdbx_description
1 polymer ?
#
loop_
_entity_poly.entity_id
_entity_poly.type
_entity_poly.pdbx_seq_one_letter_code
_entity_poly.pdbx_strand_id
1 'polypeptide(L)'
;VSSKKSLEIMLTEKHLIIREGTIKEDSVIAQHFYQMWLDIGVDESNILPESQNITLQFIEEARRDLFYKAFVAEVDNTVVGSVSCQLFAGLYPNVFKDEYRKFGYIWGVYVEESYRRQGIAKSLTNRAIEYLKAIACTRVVLNASPSGKPVYSSLGFSEGNVMQLDLI
;
A
#
# COMPACT_ATOMS: atom_id res chain seq x y z
N VAL A 1 23.37 -25.03 13.14
CA VAL A 1 23.02 -23.91 12.21
C VAL A 1 21.63 -24.11 11.60
N SER A 2 21.23 -25.37 11.33
CA SER A 2 19.90 -25.72 10.76
C SER A 2 18.74 -25.48 11.74
N SER A 3 18.92 -25.68 13.03
CA SER A 3 17.84 -25.61 14.01
C SER A 3 17.37 -24.18 14.34
N LYS A 4 18.28 -23.21 14.35
CA LYS A 4 17.91 -21.78 14.56
C LYS A 4 17.08 -21.21 13.40
N LYS A 5 17.47 -21.51 12.16
CA LYS A 5 16.75 -21.06 10.96
C LYS A 5 15.36 -21.70 10.87
N SER A 6 15.23 -22.96 11.28
CA SER A 6 13.92 -23.64 11.35
C SER A 6 13.03 -23.09 12.47
N LEU A 7 13.61 -22.66 13.59
CA LEU A 7 12.86 -22.06 14.70
C LEU A 7 12.39 -20.63 14.36
N GLU A 8 13.22 -19.83 13.68
CA GLU A 8 12.84 -18.50 13.16
C GLU A 8 11.72 -18.59 12.12
N ILE A 9 11.79 -19.56 11.20
CA ILE A 9 10.73 -19.79 10.19
C ILE A 9 9.43 -20.24 10.87
N MET A 10 9.49 -21.12 11.86
CA MET A 10 8.32 -21.57 12.62
C MET A 10 7.69 -20.48 13.48
N LEU A 11 8.47 -19.52 13.99
CA LEU A 11 7.95 -18.39 14.76
C LEU A 11 7.27 -17.34 13.85
N THR A 12 7.79 -17.11 12.65
CA THR A 12 7.21 -16.16 11.68
C THR A 12 5.91 -16.67 11.06
N GLU A 13 5.78 -17.94 10.74
CA GLU A 13 4.57 -18.51 10.15
C GLU A 13 3.39 -18.59 11.13
N LYS A 14 3.65 -18.65 12.43
CA LYS A 14 2.63 -18.93 13.45
C LYS A 14 1.85 -17.68 13.91
N HIS A 15 2.32 -16.45 13.64
CA HIS A 15 1.80 -15.23 14.24
C HIS A 15 1.49 -14.10 13.26
N LEU A 16 1.77 -14.27 11.96
CA LEU A 16 1.46 -13.29 10.92
C LEU A 16 0.00 -13.41 10.47
N ILE A 17 -0.74 -12.33 10.58
CA ILE A 17 -2.12 -12.20 10.11
C ILE A 17 -2.18 -11.04 9.12
N ILE A 18 -2.80 -11.26 7.95
CA ILE A 18 -3.17 -10.21 7.02
C ILE A 18 -4.68 -10.01 7.13
N ARG A 19 -5.10 -8.83 7.53
CA ARG A 19 -6.52 -8.49 7.75
C ARG A 19 -6.89 -7.12 7.22
N GLU A 20 -8.16 -6.86 7.05
CA GLU A 20 -8.66 -5.50 6.80
C GLU A 20 -8.35 -4.60 8.00
N GLY A 21 -7.85 -3.41 7.71
CA GLY A 21 -7.66 -2.36 8.70
C GLY A 21 -8.96 -1.64 9.01
N THR A 22 -9.06 -1.10 10.22
CA THR A 22 -10.18 -0.27 10.66
C THR A 22 -9.73 1.17 10.88
N ILE A 23 -10.65 2.05 11.27
CA ILE A 23 -10.32 3.43 11.64
C ILE A 23 -9.24 3.49 12.75
N LYS A 24 -9.16 2.46 13.59
CA LYS A 24 -8.16 2.39 14.67
C LYS A 24 -6.72 2.33 14.15
N GLU A 25 -6.53 1.78 12.97
CA GLU A 25 -5.22 1.68 12.34
C GLU A 25 -4.84 2.90 11.49
N ASP A 26 -5.72 3.87 11.28
CA ASP A 26 -5.44 5.03 10.42
C ASP A 26 -4.17 5.77 10.84
N SER A 27 -3.93 5.94 12.13
CA SER A 27 -2.72 6.61 12.64
C SER A 27 -1.44 5.84 12.32
N VAL A 28 -1.43 4.51 12.46
CA VAL A 28 -0.25 3.70 12.10
C VAL A 28 -0.05 3.65 10.59
N ILE A 29 -1.13 3.64 9.81
CA ILE A 29 -1.06 3.70 8.34
C ILE A 29 -0.44 5.03 7.90
N ALA A 30 -0.85 6.14 8.48
CA ALA A 30 -0.28 7.46 8.21
C ALA A 30 1.22 7.53 8.61
N GLN A 31 1.59 6.91 9.73
CA GLN A 31 2.99 6.80 10.14
C GLN A 31 3.81 5.92 9.18
N HIS A 32 3.25 4.81 8.71
CA HIS A 32 3.89 3.97 7.68
C HIS A 32 4.09 4.73 6.37
N PHE A 33 3.11 5.53 5.95
CA PHE A 33 3.22 6.35 4.74
C PHE A 33 4.33 7.41 4.86
N TYR A 34 4.44 8.06 6.01
CA TYR A 34 5.54 8.98 6.30
C TYR A 34 6.90 8.28 6.25
N GLN A 35 7.03 7.15 6.94
CA GLN A 35 8.28 6.39 6.99
C GLN A 35 8.68 5.85 5.62
N MET A 36 7.72 5.47 4.80
CA MET A 36 7.96 5.04 3.42
C MET A 36 8.71 6.10 2.61
N TRP A 37 8.32 7.38 2.75
CA TRP A 37 9.00 8.47 2.04
C TRP A 37 10.44 8.67 2.51
N LEU A 38 10.69 8.56 3.81
CA LEU A 38 12.06 8.62 4.35
C LEU A 38 12.91 7.45 3.81
N ASP A 39 12.35 6.25 3.79
CA ASP A 39 13.04 5.04 3.33
C ASP A 39 13.36 5.09 1.82
N ILE A 40 12.55 5.78 1.04
CA ILE A 40 12.80 6.03 -0.40
C ILE A 40 13.89 7.08 -0.61
N GLY A 41 14.25 7.83 0.42
CA GLY A 41 15.33 8.82 0.38
C GLY A 41 14.87 10.28 0.28
N VAL A 42 13.58 10.55 0.54
CA VAL A 42 13.09 11.93 0.65
C VAL A 42 13.66 12.54 1.93
N ASP A 43 14.32 13.69 1.81
CA ASP A 43 14.81 14.44 2.96
C ASP A 43 13.63 14.91 3.82
N GLU A 44 13.73 14.72 5.13
CA GLU A 44 12.66 15.07 6.07
C GLU A 44 12.27 16.55 5.99
N SER A 45 13.22 17.44 5.66
CA SER A 45 12.98 18.88 5.49
C SER A 45 12.03 19.20 4.31
N ASN A 46 11.85 18.26 3.38
CA ASN A 46 10.91 18.38 2.26
C ASN A 46 9.51 17.86 2.60
N ILE A 47 9.31 17.27 3.78
CA ILE A 47 8.01 16.76 4.22
C ILE A 47 7.37 17.81 5.15
N LEU A 48 6.11 18.12 4.89
CA LEU A 48 5.37 19.07 5.72
C LEU A 48 5.25 18.57 7.17
N PRO A 49 5.43 19.43 8.18
CA PRO A 49 5.26 19.05 9.59
C PRO A 49 3.88 18.44 9.88
N GLU A 50 2.84 18.87 9.13
CA GLU A 50 1.46 18.41 9.25
C GLU A 50 1.16 17.11 8.47
N SER A 51 2.17 16.45 7.91
CA SER A 51 2.01 15.29 7.02
C SER A 51 1.11 14.19 7.60
N GLN A 52 1.20 13.94 8.91
CA GLN A 52 0.34 12.99 9.60
C GLN A 52 -1.14 13.39 9.48
N ASN A 53 -1.48 14.63 9.80
CA ASN A 53 -2.85 15.14 9.73
C ASN A 53 -3.37 15.18 8.30
N ILE A 54 -2.51 15.57 7.34
CA ILE A 54 -2.86 15.58 5.90
C ILE A 54 -3.22 14.16 5.44
N THR A 55 -2.44 13.17 5.85
CA THR A 55 -2.69 11.77 5.48
C THR A 55 -3.97 11.25 6.12
N LEU A 56 -4.22 11.56 7.39
CA LEU A 56 -5.46 11.17 8.08
C LEU A 56 -6.70 11.78 7.43
N GLN A 57 -6.64 13.06 7.07
CA GLN A 57 -7.73 13.73 6.36
C GLN A 57 -7.97 13.09 4.98
N PHE A 58 -6.91 12.79 4.24
CA PHE A 58 -7.01 12.13 2.93
C PHE A 58 -7.68 10.74 3.05
N ILE A 59 -7.32 9.96 4.06
CA ILE A 59 -7.92 8.64 4.33
C ILE A 59 -9.42 8.79 4.63
N GLU A 60 -9.81 9.76 5.46
CA GLU A 60 -11.21 10.01 5.80
C GLU A 60 -12.04 10.39 4.57
N GLU A 61 -11.53 11.32 3.75
CA GLU A 61 -12.18 11.72 2.52
C GLU A 61 -12.29 10.57 1.51
N ALA A 62 -11.22 9.81 1.34
CA ALA A 62 -11.21 8.64 0.45
C ALA A 62 -12.16 7.54 0.93
N ARG A 63 -12.28 7.34 2.23
CA ARG A 63 -13.24 6.39 2.81
C ARG A 63 -14.68 6.82 2.54
N ARG A 64 -14.98 8.12 2.62
CA ARG A 64 -16.29 8.68 2.32
C ARG A 64 -16.63 8.63 0.83
N ASP A 65 -15.69 8.97 -0.05
CA ASP A 65 -15.97 9.30 -1.45
C ASP A 65 -15.42 8.29 -2.46
N LEU A 66 -14.42 7.49 -2.11
CA LEU A 66 -13.64 6.66 -3.03
C LEU A 66 -13.56 5.18 -2.68
N PHE A 67 -14.45 4.66 -1.83
CA PHE A 67 -14.45 3.25 -1.41
C PHE A 67 -13.11 2.80 -0.82
N TYR A 68 -12.45 3.67 -0.07
CA TYR A 68 -11.17 3.37 0.56
C TYR A 68 -11.25 2.16 1.48
N LYS A 69 -10.25 1.29 1.37
CA LYS A 69 -9.91 0.27 2.35
C LYS A 69 -8.40 0.21 2.57
N ALA A 70 -8.03 -0.22 3.77
CA ALA A 70 -6.65 -0.59 4.08
C ALA A 70 -6.60 -2.05 4.49
N PHE A 71 -5.43 -2.67 4.27
CA PHE A 71 -5.10 -3.98 4.82
C PHE A 71 -3.82 -3.84 5.62
N VAL A 72 -3.75 -4.57 6.72
CA VAL A 72 -2.62 -4.54 7.64
C VAL A 72 -2.05 -5.92 7.84
N ALA A 73 -0.74 -5.98 8.03
CA ALA A 73 -0.02 -7.15 8.48
C ALA A 73 0.22 -7.00 9.99
N GLU A 74 -0.22 -7.98 10.75
CA GLU A 74 -0.12 -7.98 12.20
C GLU A 74 0.68 -9.19 12.68
N VAL A 75 1.63 -8.94 13.55
CA VAL A 75 2.43 -9.96 14.23
C VAL A 75 2.32 -9.71 15.73
N ASP A 76 1.86 -10.70 16.48
CA ASP A 76 1.69 -10.61 17.95
C ASP A 76 0.93 -9.34 18.39
N ASN A 77 -0.21 -9.07 17.74
CA ASN A 77 -1.07 -7.89 17.97
C ASN A 77 -0.41 -6.53 17.65
N THR A 78 0.71 -6.52 16.92
CA THR A 78 1.37 -5.31 16.46
C THR A 78 1.29 -5.21 14.95
N VAL A 79 0.84 -4.08 14.43
CA VAL A 79 0.80 -3.81 12.99
C VAL A 79 2.21 -3.51 12.50
N VAL A 80 2.72 -4.35 11.61
CA VAL A 80 4.09 -4.29 11.08
C VAL A 80 4.16 -3.96 9.58
N GLY A 81 3.02 -3.81 8.95
CA GLY A 81 2.92 -3.41 7.55
C GLY A 81 1.50 -3.01 7.19
N SER A 82 1.36 -2.26 6.12
CA SER A 82 0.06 -1.79 5.64
C SER A 82 0.05 -1.49 4.15
N VAL A 83 -1.15 -1.44 3.58
CA VAL A 83 -1.44 -1.01 2.22
C VAL A 83 -2.77 -0.28 2.21
N SER A 84 -2.86 0.77 1.43
CA SER A 84 -4.10 1.50 1.17
C SER A 84 -4.55 1.31 -0.27
N CYS A 85 -5.86 1.24 -0.49
CA CYS A 85 -6.44 1.17 -1.82
C CYS A 85 -7.82 1.86 -1.88
N GLN A 86 -8.16 2.35 -3.07
CA GLN A 86 -9.38 3.12 -3.30
C GLN A 86 -9.68 3.20 -4.80
N LEU A 87 -10.81 3.79 -5.17
CA LEU A 87 -11.03 4.19 -6.55
C LEU A 87 -10.03 5.30 -6.95
N PHE A 88 -9.52 5.20 -8.17
CA PHE A 88 -8.68 6.25 -8.73
C PHE A 88 -9.54 7.41 -9.21
N ALA A 89 -9.39 8.57 -8.58
CA ALA A 89 -10.18 9.76 -8.92
C ALA A 89 -9.90 10.34 -10.33
N GLY A 90 -8.79 9.88 -10.95
CA GLY A 90 -8.41 10.25 -12.31
C GLY A 90 -7.61 11.54 -12.40
N LEU A 91 -6.95 11.73 -13.56
CA LEU A 91 -6.18 12.92 -13.91
C LEU A 91 -6.99 13.85 -14.82
N TYR A 92 -8.12 13.39 -15.32
CA TYR A 92 -9.03 14.09 -16.22
C TYR A 92 -10.46 13.56 -16.02
N PRO A 93 -11.50 14.24 -16.51
CA PRO A 93 -12.87 13.78 -16.34
C PRO A 93 -13.08 12.35 -16.85
N ASN A 94 -13.69 11.51 -16.05
CA ASN A 94 -14.07 10.16 -16.47
C ASN A 94 -15.38 10.24 -17.28
N VAL A 95 -15.27 10.05 -18.57
CA VAL A 95 -16.42 10.07 -19.52
C VAL A 95 -16.83 8.67 -19.97
N PHE A 96 -16.22 7.64 -19.39
CA PHE A 96 -16.47 6.25 -19.74
C PHE A 96 -17.48 5.62 -18.80
N LYS A 97 -18.18 4.61 -19.29
CA LYS A 97 -19.00 3.72 -18.44
C LYS A 97 -18.11 2.90 -17.50
N ASP A 98 -18.57 2.66 -16.30
CA ASP A 98 -17.83 1.91 -15.28
C ASP A 98 -17.42 0.50 -15.75
N GLU A 99 -18.29 -0.17 -16.52
CA GLU A 99 -18.00 -1.51 -17.06
C GLU A 99 -16.83 -1.51 -18.05
N TYR A 100 -16.56 -0.37 -18.68
CA TYR A 100 -15.44 -0.20 -19.60
C TYR A 100 -14.18 0.28 -18.88
N ARG A 101 -14.32 1.24 -17.93
CA ARG A 101 -13.18 1.87 -17.26
C ARG A 101 -13.53 2.30 -15.84
N LYS A 102 -13.16 1.47 -14.87
CA LYS A 102 -13.20 1.76 -13.45
C LYS A 102 -11.85 1.41 -12.84
N PHE A 103 -11.03 2.41 -12.55
CA PHE A 103 -9.68 2.16 -12.06
C PHE A 103 -9.63 2.21 -10.54
N GLY A 104 -8.91 1.24 -9.96
CA GLY A 104 -8.48 1.26 -8.58
C GLY A 104 -7.06 1.78 -8.46
N TYR A 105 -6.73 2.32 -7.31
CA TYR A 105 -5.41 2.82 -6.96
C TYR A 105 -4.90 2.18 -5.68
N ILE A 106 -3.66 1.75 -5.69
CA ILE A 106 -2.96 1.22 -4.51
C ILE A 106 -1.85 2.20 -4.14
N TRP A 107 -1.72 2.51 -2.86
CA TRP A 107 -0.70 3.41 -2.35
C TRP A 107 -0.27 3.03 -0.94
N GLY A 108 0.88 3.57 -0.50
CA GLY A 108 1.35 3.40 0.86
C GLY A 108 1.68 1.95 1.24
N VAL A 109 2.17 1.14 0.31
CA VAL A 109 2.64 -0.22 0.64
C VAL A 109 3.91 -0.10 1.46
N TYR A 110 3.84 -0.52 2.70
CA TYR A 110 4.95 -0.45 3.64
C TYR A 110 5.03 -1.68 4.52
N VAL A 111 6.24 -2.11 4.81
CA VAL A 111 6.56 -3.15 5.79
C VAL A 111 7.72 -2.66 6.64
N GLU A 112 7.61 -2.75 7.95
CA GLU A 112 8.69 -2.41 8.86
C GLU A 112 9.95 -3.22 8.54
N GLU A 113 11.12 -2.59 8.67
CA GLU A 113 12.40 -3.10 8.20
C GLU A 113 12.69 -4.53 8.68
N SER A 114 12.45 -4.81 9.96
CA SER A 114 12.70 -6.13 10.56
C SER A 114 11.82 -7.25 10.02
N TYR A 115 10.74 -6.92 9.31
CA TYR A 115 9.77 -7.88 8.75
C TYR A 115 9.84 -7.98 7.22
N ARG A 116 10.76 -7.27 6.58
CA ARG A 116 10.93 -7.29 5.12
C ARG A 116 11.49 -8.62 4.61
N ARG A 117 11.36 -8.84 3.29
CA ARG A 117 11.84 -10.05 2.58
C ARG A 117 11.19 -11.35 3.05
N GLN A 118 9.96 -11.27 3.54
CA GLN A 118 9.16 -12.41 3.97
C GLN A 118 7.84 -12.54 3.18
N GLY A 119 7.69 -11.80 2.08
CA GLY A 119 6.51 -11.81 1.22
C GLY A 119 5.32 -11.01 1.75
N ILE A 120 5.48 -10.24 2.82
CA ILE A 120 4.38 -9.47 3.44
C ILE A 120 3.85 -8.40 2.50
N ALA A 121 4.72 -7.62 1.84
CA ALA A 121 4.30 -6.60 0.88
C ALA A 121 3.50 -7.20 -0.28
N LYS A 122 3.90 -8.35 -0.78
CA LYS A 122 3.17 -9.09 -1.82
C LYS A 122 1.79 -9.53 -1.35
N SER A 123 1.69 -10.07 -0.14
CA SER A 123 0.42 -10.52 0.45
C SER A 123 -0.53 -9.35 0.69
N LEU A 124 -0.04 -8.23 1.22
CA LEU A 124 -0.81 -7.01 1.41
C LEU A 124 -1.34 -6.48 0.07
N THR A 125 -0.46 -6.36 -0.93
CA THR A 125 -0.84 -5.88 -2.26
C THR A 125 -1.89 -6.79 -2.91
N ASN A 126 -1.73 -8.11 -2.77
CA ASN A 126 -2.71 -9.06 -3.29
C ASN A 126 -4.10 -8.89 -2.65
N ARG A 127 -4.17 -8.67 -1.35
CA ARG A 127 -5.44 -8.37 -0.66
C ARG A 127 -6.11 -7.11 -1.19
N ALA A 128 -5.34 -6.06 -1.45
CA ALA A 128 -5.85 -4.83 -2.08
C ALA A 128 -6.38 -5.09 -3.50
N ILE A 129 -5.66 -5.88 -4.30
CA ILE A 129 -6.11 -6.29 -5.65
C ILE A 129 -7.43 -7.06 -5.58
N GLU A 130 -7.55 -8.04 -4.67
CA GLU A 130 -8.79 -8.82 -4.49
C GLU A 130 -9.97 -7.93 -4.13
N TYR A 131 -9.78 -6.96 -3.24
CA TYR A 131 -10.82 -5.99 -2.90
C TYR A 131 -11.23 -5.14 -4.10
N LEU A 132 -10.26 -4.58 -4.84
CA LEU A 132 -10.55 -3.76 -6.00
C LEU A 132 -11.26 -4.55 -7.12
N LYS A 133 -10.94 -5.84 -7.28
CA LYS A 133 -11.71 -6.75 -8.15
C LYS A 133 -13.15 -6.91 -7.65
N ALA A 134 -13.33 -7.08 -6.35
CA ALA A 134 -14.66 -7.28 -5.74
C ALA A 134 -15.59 -6.07 -5.95
N ILE A 135 -15.05 -4.86 -6.02
CA ILE A 135 -15.80 -3.65 -6.34
C ILE A 135 -15.82 -3.35 -7.85
N ALA A 136 -15.52 -4.34 -8.68
CA ALA A 136 -15.59 -4.29 -10.14
C ALA A 136 -14.63 -3.29 -10.82
N CYS A 137 -13.47 -3.03 -10.22
CA CYS A 137 -12.41 -2.29 -10.94
C CYS A 137 -11.94 -3.10 -12.16
N THR A 138 -11.72 -2.40 -13.27
CA THR A 138 -11.25 -2.97 -14.53
C THR A 138 -9.74 -2.93 -14.66
N ARG A 139 -9.08 -2.08 -13.86
CA ARG A 139 -7.62 -1.95 -13.81
C ARG A 139 -7.20 -1.44 -12.43
N VAL A 140 -6.03 -1.85 -11.99
CA VAL A 140 -5.37 -1.31 -10.79
C VAL A 140 -4.10 -0.57 -11.22
N VAL A 141 -3.91 0.62 -10.70
CA VAL A 141 -2.71 1.44 -10.93
C VAL A 141 -1.99 1.75 -9.61
N LEU A 142 -0.70 1.91 -9.66
CA LEU A 142 0.14 2.34 -8.54
C LEU A 142 1.41 3.01 -9.06
N ASN A 143 2.06 3.78 -8.19
CA ASN A 143 3.40 4.30 -8.44
C ASN A 143 4.42 3.42 -7.71
N ALA A 144 5.32 2.79 -8.45
CA ALA A 144 6.30 1.88 -7.89
C ALA A 144 7.62 2.59 -7.59
N SER A 145 8.14 2.43 -6.37
CA SER A 145 9.55 2.72 -6.08
C SER A 145 10.45 1.69 -6.77
N PRO A 146 11.74 1.99 -6.98
CA PRO A 146 12.67 1.00 -7.56
C PRO A 146 12.69 -0.32 -6.80
N SER A 147 12.63 -0.30 -5.48
CA SER A 147 12.61 -1.52 -4.64
C SER A 147 11.27 -2.25 -4.67
N GLY A 148 10.17 -1.56 -4.97
CA GLY A 148 8.83 -2.14 -5.08
C GLY A 148 8.55 -2.81 -6.43
N LYS A 149 9.22 -2.38 -7.50
CA LYS A 149 9.00 -2.91 -8.86
C LYS A 149 9.01 -4.45 -8.94
N PRO A 150 9.99 -5.18 -8.36
CA PRO A 150 9.99 -6.64 -8.42
C PRO A 150 8.75 -7.29 -7.79
N VAL A 151 8.25 -6.73 -6.69
CA VAL A 151 7.04 -7.22 -6.02
C VAL A 151 5.85 -7.08 -6.94
N TYR A 152 5.64 -5.91 -7.51
CA TYR A 152 4.49 -5.63 -8.38
C TYR A 152 4.57 -6.40 -9.70
N SER A 153 5.75 -6.51 -10.31
CA SER A 153 5.97 -7.33 -11.51
C SER A 153 5.60 -8.79 -11.24
N SER A 154 5.95 -9.32 -10.06
CA SER A 154 5.58 -10.70 -9.68
C SER A 154 4.08 -10.91 -9.53
N LEU A 155 3.31 -9.85 -9.34
CA LEU A 155 1.84 -9.86 -9.27
C LEU A 155 1.16 -9.58 -10.62
N GLY A 156 1.93 -9.38 -11.69
CA GLY A 156 1.42 -9.14 -13.03
C GLY A 156 1.28 -7.67 -13.42
N PHE A 157 1.79 -6.74 -12.61
CA PHE A 157 1.85 -5.33 -13.01
C PHE A 157 2.88 -5.14 -14.13
N SER A 158 2.55 -4.29 -15.07
CA SER A 158 3.41 -3.83 -16.15
C SER A 158 3.55 -2.32 -16.12
N GLU A 159 4.58 -1.81 -16.76
CA GLU A 159 4.78 -0.36 -16.87
C GLU A 159 3.64 0.28 -17.69
N GLY A 160 3.20 1.44 -17.23
CA GLY A 160 2.18 2.24 -17.89
C GLY A 160 2.76 3.26 -18.87
N ASN A 161 1.93 4.19 -19.30
CA ASN A 161 2.26 5.22 -20.29
C ASN A 161 2.43 6.62 -19.68
N VAL A 162 2.58 6.73 -18.37
CA VAL A 162 2.86 8.02 -17.71
C VAL A 162 4.28 8.43 -18.05
N MET A 163 4.42 9.67 -18.54
CA MET A 163 5.71 10.31 -18.81
C MET A 163 5.90 11.47 -17.84
N GLN A 164 7.14 11.76 -17.47
CA GLN A 164 7.49 12.84 -16.56
C GLN A 164 8.68 13.64 -17.11
N LEU A 165 8.74 14.91 -16.74
CA LEU A 165 9.84 15.81 -17.02
C LEU A 165 10.12 16.63 -15.76
N ASP A 166 11.34 16.54 -15.26
CA ASP A 166 11.78 17.38 -14.14
C ASP A 166 12.02 18.82 -14.63
N LEU A 167 11.53 19.80 -13.89
CA LEU A 167 11.64 21.22 -14.26
C LEU A 167 12.67 21.98 -13.43
N ILE A 168 13.27 21.34 -12.42
CA ILE A 168 14.29 21.88 -11.52
C ILE A 168 15.39 20.84 -11.32
#